data_e29c6e08051850f9d0577787ff118f00
#
_entry.id   e29c6e08051850f9d0577787ff118f00
#
_cell.length_a   1.000
_cell.length_b   1.000
_cell.length_c   1.000
_cell.angle_alpha   90.00
_cell.angle_beta   90.00
_cell.angle_gamma   90.00
#
_symmetry.space_group_name_H-M   'P 1'
#
loop_
_entity.id
_entity.type
_entity.pdbx_description
1 polymer ?
#
loop_
_entity_poly.entity_id
_entity_poly.type
_entity_poly.pdbx_seq_one_letter_code
_entity_poly.pdbx_strand_id
1 'polypeptide(L)'
;MANQDRGRARMTAALGNHRRIEIIRLLRQEPDLCLEDIAHRCKVTLSTACEHVRRLHEVGMVKKKSKGRRVLLSATKRASGLLRSIDLLWDATAG
;
A
#
# COMPACT_ATOMS: atom_id res chain seq x y z
N MET A 1 -10.81 -20.83 -10.83
CA MET A 1 -10.48 -20.94 -9.39
C MET A 1 -8.99 -20.72 -9.14
N ALA A 2 -8.10 -21.52 -9.74
CA ALA A 2 -6.64 -21.38 -9.54
C ALA A 2 -6.09 -20.00 -9.93
N ASN A 3 -6.60 -19.38 -11.02
CA ASN A 3 -6.14 -18.06 -11.47
C ASN A 3 -6.52 -16.96 -10.48
N GLN A 4 -7.68 -17.08 -9.83
CA GLN A 4 -8.10 -16.12 -8.83
C GLN A 4 -7.26 -16.24 -7.57
N ASP A 5 -6.86 -17.44 -7.20
CA ASP A 5 -6.01 -17.66 -6.03
C ASP A 5 -4.59 -17.12 -6.25
N ARG A 6 -4.07 -17.18 -7.48
CA ARG A 6 -2.78 -16.54 -7.79
C ARG A 6 -2.86 -15.03 -7.58
N GLY A 7 -3.95 -14.40 -8.03
CA GLY A 7 -4.18 -12.98 -7.80
C GLY A 7 -4.29 -12.64 -6.33
N ARG A 8 -5.03 -13.44 -5.58
CA ARG A 8 -5.16 -13.27 -4.12
C ARG A 8 -3.82 -13.41 -3.42
N ALA A 9 -3.01 -14.38 -3.82
CA ALA A 9 -1.68 -14.60 -3.24
C ALA A 9 -0.76 -13.41 -3.50
N ARG A 10 -0.78 -12.87 -4.73
CA ARG A 10 0.03 -11.69 -5.08
C ARG A 10 -0.39 -10.47 -4.28
N MET A 11 -1.69 -10.27 -4.11
CA MET A 11 -2.25 -9.18 -3.34
C MET A 11 -1.84 -9.28 -1.86
N THR A 12 -1.93 -10.47 -1.28
CA THR A 12 -1.56 -10.74 0.10
C THR A 12 -0.05 -10.55 0.30
N ALA A 13 0.76 -11.06 -0.63
CA ALA A 13 2.21 -10.92 -0.58
C ALA A 13 2.66 -9.46 -0.61
N ALA A 14 1.93 -8.60 -1.33
CA ALA A 14 2.25 -7.18 -1.38
C ALA A 14 2.17 -6.52 0.00
N LEU A 15 1.27 -6.97 0.87
CA LEU A 15 1.18 -6.49 2.25
C LEU A 15 1.98 -7.33 3.26
N GLY A 16 2.71 -8.34 2.80
CA GLY A 16 3.59 -9.14 3.64
C GLY A 16 4.92 -8.45 3.95
N ASN A 17 4.91 -7.15 4.13
CA ASN A 17 6.10 -6.33 4.38
C ASN A 17 5.68 -5.13 5.23
N HIS A 18 6.32 -4.96 6.40
CA HIS A 18 5.89 -3.91 7.33
C HIS A 18 6.01 -2.49 6.75
N ARG A 19 6.99 -2.24 5.87
CA ARG A 19 7.13 -0.93 5.24
C ARG A 19 5.97 -0.64 4.28
N ARG A 20 5.50 -1.65 3.56
CA ARG A 20 4.34 -1.49 2.68
C ARG A 20 3.04 -1.27 3.47
N ILE A 21 2.92 -1.93 4.61
CA ILE A 21 1.79 -1.68 5.53
C ILE A 21 1.83 -0.24 6.02
N GLU A 22 3.01 0.26 6.44
CA GLU A 22 3.18 1.66 6.85
C GLU A 22 2.76 2.64 5.75
N ILE A 23 3.15 2.35 4.52
CA ILE A 23 2.81 3.21 3.38
C ILE A 23 1.29 3.27 3.19
N ILE A 24 0.61 2.14 3.25
CA ILE A 24 -0.85 2.12 3.10
C ILE A 24 -1.53 2.86 4.25
N ARG A 25 -1.07 2.69 5.49
CA ARG A 25 -1.61 3.45 6.63
C ARG A 25 -1.43 4.95 6.42
N LEU A 26 -0.26 5.35 5.98
CA LEU A 26 0.04 6.76 5.71
C LEU A 26 -0.90 7.31 4.64
N LEU A 27 -1.07 6.61 3.52
CA LEU A 27 -1.90 7.08 2.41
C LEU A 27 -3.40 7.06 2.74
N ARG A 28 -3.82 6.27 3.70
CA ARG A 28 -5.20 6.31 4.22
C ARG A 28 -5.44 7.56 5.06
N GLN A 29 -4.45 7.97 5.83
CA GLN A 29 -4.55 9.15 6.69
C GLN A 29 -4.34 10.44 5.90
N GLU A 30 -3.39 10.42 4.97
CA GLU A 30 -3.03 11.58 4.17
C GLU A 30 -2.99 11.17 2.69
N PRO A 31 -4.11 11.27 1.98
CA PRO A 31 -4.13 10.98 0.55
C PRO A 31 -3.41 12.05 -0.24
N ASP A 32 -3.11 11.73 -1.49
CA ASP A 32 -2.49 12.66 -2.45
C ASP A 32 -1.07 13.10 -2.05
N LEU A 33 -0.28 12.15 -1.53
CA LEU A 33 1.14 12.36 -1.29
C LEU A 33 1.97 11.97 -2.52
N CYS A 34 3.07 12.67 -2.74
CA CYS A 34 4.03 12.29 -3.77
C CYS A 34 5.02 11.26 -3.21
N LEU A 35 5.82 10.66 -4.10
CA LEU A 35 6.76 9.62 -3.72
C LEU A 35 7.81 10.11 -2.72
N GLU A 36 8.28 11.35 -2.91
CA GLU A 36 9.26 11.98 -2.02
C GLU A 36 8.71 12.12 -0.59
N ASP A 37 7.43 12.50 -0.47
CA ASP A 37 6.77 12.59 0.84
C ASP A 37 6.74 11.23 1.53
N ILE A 38 6.41 10.18 0.79
CA ILE A 38 6.36 8.83 1.31
C ILE A 38 7.75 8.40 1.80
N ALA A 39 8.77 8.62 0.98
CA ALA A 39 10.15 8.27 1.34
C ALA A 39 10.57 8.97 2.62
N HIS A 40 10.31 10.26 2.72
CA HIS A 40 10.65 11.06 3.90
C HIS A 40 9.89 10.58 5.14
N ARG A 41 8.57 10.42 5.03
CA ARG A 41 7.70 10.06 6.15
C ARG A 41 7.99 8.64 6.64
N CYS A 42 8.27 7.71 5.75
CA CYS A 42 8.56 6.32 6.10
C CYS A 42 10.03 6.06 6.38
N LYS A 43 10.88 7.08 6.26
CA LYS A 43 12.33 6.99 6.53
C LYS A 43 13.02 5.93 5.68
N VAL A 44 12.71 5.91 4.42
CA VAL A 44 13.34 5.03 3.43
C VAL A 44 13.91 5.87 2.29
N THR A 45 14.79 5.28 1.49
CA THR A 45 15.31 5.97 0.30
C THR A 45 14.20 6.13 -0.74
N LEU A 46 14.36 7.09 -1.63
CA LEU A 46 13.42 7.29 -2.73
C LEU A 46 13.31 6.02 -3.59
N SER A 47 14.44 5.36 -3.84
CA SER A 47 14.48 4.11 -4.61
C SER A 47 13.65 3.01 -3.93
N THR A 48 13.79 2.86 -2.63
CA THR A 48 13.04 1.86 -1.85
C THR A 48 11.55 2.19 -1.85
N ALA A 49 11.19 3.46 -1.64
CA ALA A 49 9.80 3.91 -1.69
C ALA A 49 9.19 3.62 -3.07
N CYS A 50 9.93 3.91 -4.12
CA CYS A 50 9.50 3.65 -5.51
C CYS A 50 9.19 2.17 -5.72
N GLU A 51 10.05 1.27 -5.26
CA GLU A 51 9.86 -0.18 -5.39
C GLU A 51 8.63 -0.65 -4.62
N HIS A 52 8.45 -0.18 -3.38
CA HIS A 52 7.28 -0.54 -2.59
C HIS A 52 5.98 -0.06 -3.23
N VAL A 53 5.96 1.20 -3.68
CA VAL A 53 4.77 1.77 -4.33
C VAL A 53 4.45 1.04 -5.63
N ARG A 54 5.47 0.67 -6.41
CA ARG A 54 5.29 -0.09 -7.65
C ARG A 54 4.58 -1.42 -7.37
N ARG A 55 5.04 -2.16 -6.36
CA ARG A 55 4.44 -3.44 -5.97
C ARG A 55 2.99 -3.27 -5.51
N LEU A 56 2.73 -2.26 -4.70
CA LEU A 56 1.39 -1.95 -4.23
C LEU A 56 0.46 -1.54 -5.38
N HIS A 57 0.97 -0.76 -6.31
CA HIS A 57 0.19 -0.32 -7.48
C HIS A 57 -0.17 -1.50 -8.39
N GLU A 58 0.76 -2.42 -8.62
CA GLU A 58 0.55 -3.60 -9.46
C GLU A 58 -0.61 -4.48 -9.00
N VAL A 59 -0.87 -4.53 -7.70
CA VAL A 59 -1.96 -5.34 -7.14
C VAL A 59 -3.19 -4.51 -6.78
N GLY A 60 -3.25 -3.26 -7.20
CA GLY A 60 -4.41 -2.41 -7.00
C GLY A 60 -4.57 -1.85 -5.59
N MET A 61 -3.48 -1.73 -4.83
CA MET A 61 -3.50 -1.18 -3.46
C MET A 61 -3.26 0.32 -3.43
N VAL A 62 -2.60 0.85 -4.45
CA VAL A 62 -2.30 2.27 -4.59
C VAL A 62 -2.82 2.74 -5.94
N LYS A 63 -3.42 3.91 -5.97
CA LYS A 63 -3.80 4.60 -7.20
C LYS A 63 -2.95 5.84 -7.39
N LYS A 64 -2.72 6.19 -8.65
CA LYS A 64 -1.91 7.33 -9.06
C LYS A 64 -2.79 8.36 -9.75
N LYS A 65 -2.55 9.62 -9.46
CA LYS A 65 -3.25 10.75 -10.06
C LYS A 65 -2.23 11.78 -10.50
N SER A 66 -2.21 12.12 -11.78
CA SER A 66 -1.33 13.17 -12.27
C SER A 66 -1.93 14.54 -11.98
N LYS A 67 -1.12 15.45 -11.47
CA LYS A 67 -1.49 16.85 -11.24
C LYS A 67 -0.33 17.73 -11.64
N GLY A 68 -0.41 18.31 -12.84
CA GLY A 68 0.70 19.01 -13.45
C GLY A 68 1.85 18.04 -13.68
N ARG A 69 3.04 18.37 -13.13
CA ARG A 69 4.23 17.52 -13.21
C ARG A 69 4.31 16.51 -12.08
N ARG A 70 3.38 16.58 -11.13
CA ARG A 70 3.41 15.72 -9.94
C ARG A 70 2.54 14.50 -10.16
N VAL A 71 2.94 13.41 -9.53
CA VAL A 71 2.12 12.21 -9.41
C VAL A 71 1.75 12.06 -7.94
N LEU A 72 0.46 12.07 -7.66
CA LEU A 72 -0.07 11.94 -6.32
C LEU A 72 -0.56 10.53 -6.09
N LEU A 73 -0.30 10.00 -4.91
CA LEU A 73 -0.55 8.62 -4.55
C LEU A 73 -1.59 8.54 -3.44
N SER A 74 -2.51 7.58 -3.56
CA SER A 74 -3.56 7.36 -2.56
C SER A 74 -3.81 5.87 -2.40
N ALA A 75 -4.29 5.47 -1.22
CA ALA A 75 -4.71 4.10 -0.98
C ALA A 75 -6.07 3.84 -1.64
N THR A 76 -6.23 2.65 -2.20
CA THR A 76 -7.50 2.23 -2.81
C THR A 76 -8.44 1.64 -1.76
N LYS A 77 -9.71 1.44 -2.15
CA LYS A 77 -10.68 0.72 -1.30
C LYS A 77 -10.20 -0.71 -0.99
N ARG A 78 -9.56 -1.35 -1.97
CA ARG A 78 -8.98 -2.69 -1.80
C ARG A 78 -7.95 -2.70 -0.68
N ALA A 79 -7.04 -1.72 -0.68
CA ALA A 79 -6.01 -1.58 0.36
C ALA A 79 -6.64 -1.35 1.72
N SER A 80 -7.63 -0.47 1.81
CA SER A 80 -8.33 -0.18 3.06
C SER A 80 -9.04 -1.41 3.61
N GLY A 81 -9.72 -2.16 2.74
CA GLY A 81 -10.42 -3.38 3.14
C GLY A 81 -9.49 -4.45 3.64
N LEU A 82 -8.38 -4.68 2.93
CA LEU A 82 -7.41 -5.70 3.33
C LEU A 82 -6.72 -5.33 4.64
N LEU A 83 -6.33 -4.08 4.80
CA LEU A 83 -5.69 -3.61 6.03
C LEU A 83 -6.64 -3.73 7.22
N ARG A 84 -7.92 -3.39 7.03
CA ARG A 84 -8.94 -3.58 8.08
C ARG A 84 -9.06 -5.06 8.46
N SER A 85 -9.06 -5.95 7.49
CA SER A 85 -9.13 -7.39 7.74
C SER A 85 -7.92 -7.89 8.53
N ILE A 86 -6.73 -7.42 8.18
CA ILE A 86 -5.49 -7.75 8.89
C ILE A 86 -5.57 -7.26 10.34
N ASP A 87 -6.02 -6.03 10.55
CA ASP A 87 -6.12 -5.46 11.90
C ASP A 87 -7.14 -6.21 12.74
N LEU A 88 -8.28 -6.58 12.16
CA LEU A 88 -9.29 -7.37 12.87
C LEU A 88 -8.76 -8.74 13.27
N LEU A 89 -8.05 -9.43 12.38
CA LEU A 89 -7.42 -10.70 12.68
C LEU A 89 -6.37 -10.58 13.76
N TRP A 90 -5.53 -9.59 13.66
CA TRP A 90 -4.49 -9.32 14.66
C TRP A 90 -5.11 -9.10 16.04
N ASP A 91 -6.10 -8.21 16.14
CA ASP A 91 -6.76 -7.87 17.41
C ASP A 91 -7.49 -9.08 17.99
N ALA A 92 -8.09 -9.92 17.15
CA ALA A 92 -8.80 -11.10 17.61
C ALA A 92 -7.86 -12.19 18.15
N THR A 93 -6.62 -12.25 17.67
CA THR A 93 -5.65 -13.31 18.03
C THR A 93 -4.56 -12.86 18.98
N ALA A 94 -4.36 -11.56 19.15
CA ALA A 94 -3.28 -11.00 19.98
C ALA A 94 -3.64 -10.94 21.47
N GLY A 95 -4.91 -11.09 21.76
CA GLY A 95 -5.38 -11.07 23.14
C GLY A 95 -5.33 -12.43 23.74
#